data_a3f95e3f5411083fbf699e1983387412
#
_entry.id   a3f95e3f5411083fbf699e1983387412
#
_cell.length_a   1.000
_cell.length_b   1.000
_cell.length_c   1.000
_cell.angle_alpha   90.00
_cell.angle_beta   90.00
_cell.angle_gamma   90.00
#
_symmetry.space_group_name_H-M   'P 1'
#
loop_
_entity.id
_entity.type
_entity.pdbx_description
1 polymer ?
#
loop_
_entity_poly.entity_id
_entity_poly.type
_entity_poly.pdbx_seq_one_letter_code
_entity_poly.pdbx_strand_id
1 'polypeptide(L)'
;MSETEVMKSNISNILEGLLQRKGIDAQKIVIFGSYARGVQREDSDIDIIIVSRDFRDKSIFERAELTIGIGRELVKKIKKPFDLLFYSDDEWNGSRSLIINEAKENGEVIFG
;
A
#
# COMPACT_ATOMS: atom_id res chain seq x y z
N MET A 1 -14.05 -16.98 -6.02
CA MET A 1 -13.24 -15.92 -5.41
C MET A 1 -14.05 -15.26 -4.30
N SER A 2 -13.48 -15.09 -3.11
CA SER A 2 -14.15 -14.46 -1.98
C SER A 2 -14.28 -12.95 -2.19
N GLU A 3 -15.17 -12.31 -1.41
CA GLU A 3 -15.32 -10.85 -1.44
C GLU A 3 -14.00 -10.15 -1.08
N THR A 4 -13.25 -10.71 -0.12
CA THR A 4 -11.96 -10.17 0.30
C THR A 4 -10.94 -10.24 -0.83
N GLU A 5 -10.90 -11.33 -1.56
CA GLU A 5 -9.97 -11.48 -2.70
C GLU A 5 -10.33 -10.53 -3.84
N VAL A 6 -11.61 -10.36 -4.12
CA VAL A 6 -12.08 -9.40 -5.12
C VAL A 6 -11.68 -7.98 -4.71
N MET A 7 -11.86 -7.64 -3.44
CA MET A 7 -11.47 -6.32 -2.91
C MET A 7 -9.97 -6.09 -3.06
N LYS A 8 -9.14 -7.07 -2.71
CA LYS A 8 -7.68 -6.97 -2.83
C LYS A 8 -7.26 -6.75 -4.28
N SER A 9 -7.89 -7.46 -5.20
CA SER A 9 -7.63 -7.31 -6.63
C SER A 9 -8.02 -5.89 -7.12
N ASN A 10 -9.17 -5.39 -6.67
CA ASN A 10 -9.62 -4.04 -7.01
C ASN A 10 -8.68 -2.98 -6.47
N ILE A 11 -8.23 -3.13 -5.22
CA ILE A 11 -7.28 -2.21 -4.60
C ILE A 11 -5.99 -2.16 -5.42
N SER A 12 -5.45 -3.33 -5.76
CA SER A 12 -4.22 -3.42 -6.54
C SER A 12 -4.36 -2.71 -7.89
N ASN A 13 -5.43 -3.01 -8.63
CA ASN A 13 -5.66 -2.42 -9.94
C ASN A 13 -5.82 -0.89 -9.88
N ILE A 14 -6.57 -0.40 -8.91
CA ILE A 14 -6.79 1.04 -8.74
C ILE A 14 -5.49 1.74 -8.38
N LEU A 15 -4.74 1.19 -7.42
CA LEU A 15 -3.47 1.78 -6.98
C LEU A 15 -2.45 1.82 -8.11
N GLU A 16 -2.31 0.74 -8.87
CA GLU A 16 -1.39 0.71 -10.01
C GLU A 16 -1.71 1.84 -10.99
N GLY A 17 -2.98 2.01 -11.32
CA GLY A 17 -3.40 3.08 -12.23
C GLY A 17 -3.13 4.46 -11.69
N LEU A 18 -3.42 4.69 -10.42
CA LEU A 18 -3.20 5.99 -9.77
C LEU A 18 -1.70 6.33 -9.69
N LEU A 19 -0.88 5.33 -9.34
CA LEU A 19 0.57 5.51 -9.26
C LEU A 19 1.17 5.80 -10.64
N GLN A 20 0.75 5.09 -11.67
CA GLN A 20 1.20 5.33 -13.04
C GLN A 20 0.91 6.76 -13.49
N ARG A 21 -0.25 7.29 -13.16
CA ARG A 21 -0.62 8.68 -13.50
C ARG A 21 0.29 9.69 -12.82
N LYS A 22 0.88 9.34 -11.70
CA LYS A 22 1.85 10.18 -10.98
C LYS A 22 3.29 9.93 -11.42
N GLY A 23 3.51 9.03 -12.38
CA GLY A 23 4.84 8.67 -12.84
C GLY A 23 5.61 7.80 -11.86
N ILE A 24 4.89 7.11 -10.96
CA ILE A 24 5.50 6.24 -9.95
C ILE A 24 5.37 4.78 -10.41
N ASP A 25 6.50 4.09 -10.46
CA ASP A 25 6.56 2.69 -10.83
C ASP A 25 6.52 1.81 -9.58
N ALA A 26 5.36 1.28 -9.26
CA ALA A 26 5.19 0.42 -8.10
C ALA A 26 5.86 -0.93 -8.33
N GLN A 27 6.72 -1.34 -7.41
CA GLN A 27 7.37 -2.65 -7.46
C GLN A 27 6.63 -3.68 -6.64
N LYS A 28 6.05 -3.25 -5.51
CA LYS A 28 5.20 -4.09 -4.66
C LYS A 28 4.08 -3.27 -4.05
N ILE A 29 2.95 -3.93 -3.86
CA ILE A 29 1.87 -3.42 -3.03
C ILE A 29 1.55 -4.53 -2.03
N VAL A 30 1.61 -4.20 -0.75
CA VAL A 30 1.48 -5.17 0.34
C VAL A 30 0.36 -4.73 1.27
N ILE A 31 -0.63 -5.59 1.48
CA ILE A 31 -1.65 -5.35 2.49
C ILE A 31 -1.16 -5.99 3.80
N PHE A 32 -1.30 -5.29 4.92
CA PHE A 32 -0.85 -5.81 6.20
C PHE A 32 -1.82 -5.41 7.31
N GLY A 33 -1.47 -5.69 8.56
CA GLY A 33 -2.34 -5.38 9.69
C GLY A 33 -3.55 -6.31 9.78
N SER A 34 -4.67 -5.81 10.28
CA SER A 34 -5.85 -6.62 10.58
C SER A 34 -6.44 -7.32 9.35
N TYR A 35 -6.45 -6.65 8.19
CA TYR A 35 -6.98 -7.25 6.96
C TYR A 35 -6.16 -8.45 6.49
N ALA A 36 -4.84 -8.37 6.60
CA ALA A 36 -3.98 -9.48 6.20
C ALA A 36 -4.13 -10.68 7.15
N ARG A 37 -4.37 -10.41 8.44
CA ARG A 37 -4.54 -11.46 9.45
C ARG A 37 -5.97 -11.99 9.55
N GLY A 38 -6.91 -11.41 8.81
CA GLY A 38 -8.31 -11.84 8.84
C GLY A 38 -9.05 -11.48 10.11
N VAL A 39 -8.59 -10.48 10.87
CA VAL A 39 -9.19 -10.04 12.14
C VAL A 39 -9.77 -8.64 12.04
N GLN A 40 -10.01 -8.16 10.84
CA GLN A 40 -10.54 -6.82 10.62
C GLN A 40 -11.96 -6.69 11.15
N ARG A 41 -12.27 -5.47 11.60
CA ARG A 41 -13.61 -5.05 11.97
C ARG A 41 -14.15 -4.16 10.85
N GLU A 42 -15.43 -3.86 10.88
CA GLU A 42 -16.09 -3.03 9.88
C GLU A 42 -15.44 -1.66 9.74
N ASP A 43 -14.98 -1.09 10.84
CA ASP A 43 -14.34 0.23 10.89
C ASP A 43 -12.82 0.20 10.87
N SER A 44 -12.22 -0.98 10.63
CA SER A 44 -10.76 -1.12 10.55
C SER A 44 -10.22 -0.44 9.30
N ASP A 45 -9.09 0.27 9.45
CA ASP A 45 -8.35 0.82 8.33
C ASP A 45 -7.68 -0.33 7.56
N ILE A 46 -7.59 -0.16 6.26
CA ILE A 46 -6.83 -1.09 5.43
C ILE A 46 -5.40 -0.53 5.33
N ASP A 47 -4.46 -1.28 5.90
CA ASP A 47 -3.05 -0.86 5.94
C ASP A 47 -2.33 -1.40 4.71
N ILE A 48 -1.72 -0.49 3.95
CA ILE A 48 -1.04 -0.83 2.69
C ILE A 48 0.34 -0.20 2.65
N ILE A 49 1.32 -1.00 2.23
CA ILE A 49 2.65 -0.52 1.91
C ILE A 49 2.80 -0.54 0.40
N ILE A 50 3.29 0.57 -0.16
CA ILE A 50 3.64 0.70 -1.56
C ILE A 50 5.15 0.86 -1.65
N VAL A 51 5.81 -0.04 -2.38
CA VAL A 51 7.26 -0.06 -2.54
C VAL A 51 7.61 0.38 -3.94
N SER A 52 8.48 1.39 -4.05
CA SER A 52 8.96 1.88 -5.34
C SER A 52 10.36 2.46 -5.22
N ARG A 53 11.19 2.22 -6.24
CA ARG A 53 12.50 2.87 -6.35
C ARG A 53 12.37 4.39 -6.46
N ASP A 54 11.21 4.88 -6.89
CA ASP A 54 10.96 6.32 -7.02
C ASP A 54 10.93 7.05 -5.68
N PHE A 55 10.87 6.30 -4.58
CA PHE A 55 10.93 6.87 -3.23
C PHE A 55 12.34 6.91 -2.64
N ARG A 56 13.36 6.43 -3.38
CA ARG A 56 14.75 6.50 -2.93
C ARG A 56 15.18 7.97 -2.75
N ASP A 57 15.94 8.23 -1.69
CA ASP A 57 16.50 9.54 -1.39
C ASP A 57 15.45 10.65 -1.23
N LYS A 58 14.22 10.27 -0.91
CA LYS A 58 13.13 11.22 -0.70
C LYS A 58 12.67 11.18 0.75
N SER A 59 12.44 12.37 1.30
CA SER A 59 11.88 12.51 2.64
C SER A 59 10.42 12.09 2.65
N ILE A 60 9.86 11.94 3.85
CA ILE A 60 8.43 11.67 4.04
C ILE A 60 7.60 12.75 3.34
N PHE A 61 8.02 14.02 3.45
CA PHE A 61 7.30 15.15 2.85
C PHE A 61 7.33 15.10 1.34
N GLU A 62 8.46 14.76 0.76
CA GLU A 62 8.61 14.62 -0.69
C GLU A 62 7.75 13.47 -1.22
N ARG A 63 7.72 12.35 -0.49
CA ARG A 63 6.87 11.21 -0.86
C ARG A 63 5.39 11.58 -0.79
N ALA A 64 5.00 12.35 0.22
CA ALA A 64 3.62 12.81 0.34
C ALA A 64 3.22 13.71 -0.83
N GLU A 65 4.13 14.60 -1.28
CA GLU A 65 3.88 15.44 -2.45
C GLU A 65 3.70 14.62 -3.73
N LEU A 66 4.58 13.63 -3.94
CA LEU A 66 4.51 12.76 -5.12
C LEU A 66 3.21 11.96 -5.20
N THR A 67 2.65 11.63 -4.05
CA THR A 67 1.48 10.73 -3.94
C THR A 67 0.20 11.46 -3.60
N ILE A 68 0.18 12.78 -3.70
CA ILE A 68 -0.97 13.58 -3.31
C ILE A 68 -2.23 13.13 -4.08
N GLY A 69 -3.33 12.97 -3.35
CA GLY A 69 -4.61 12.57 -3.93
C GLY A 69 -4.83 11.07 -4.09
N ILE A 70 -3.78 10.25 -4.03
CA ILE A 70 -3.91 8.79 -4.21
C ILE A 70 -4.81 8.18 -3.14
N GLY A 71 -4.57 8.51 -1.88
CA GLY A 71 -5.37 8.00 -0.78
C GLY A 71 -6.83 8.39 -0.88
N ARG A 72 -7.08 9.65 -1.22
CA ARG A 72 -8.45 10.17 -1.39
C ARG A 72 -9.20 9.41 -2.50
N GLU A 73 -8.56 9.22 -3.64
CA GLU A 73 -9.17 8.51 -4.75
C GLU A 73 -9.45 7.06 -4.42
N LEU A 74 -8.54 6.41 -3.70
CA LEU A 74 -8.71 5.03 -3.28
C LEU A 74 -9.91 4.90 -2.33
N VAL A 75 -9.99 5.77 -1.31
CA VAL A 75 -11.12 5.79 -0.37
C VAL A 75 -12.43 6.02 -1.12
N LYS A 76 -12.43 6.93 -2.07
CA LYS A 76 -13.62 7.28 -2.86
C LYS A 76 -14.12 6.08 -3.66
N LYS A 77 -13.22 5.29 -4.23
CA LYS A 77 -13.56 4.17 -5.09
C LYS A 77 -13.92 2.90 -4.30
N ILE A 78 -13.20 2.62 -3.22
CA ILE A 78 -13.40 1.40 -2.42
C ILE A 78 -14.38 1.62 -1.28
N LYS A 79 -14.51 2.85 -0.79
CA LYS A 79 -15.42 3.24 0.30
C LYS A 79 -15.04 2.63 1.64
N LYS A 80 -13.74 2.56 1.89
CA LYS A 80 -13.17 2.12 3.16
C LYS A 80 -11.98 3.02 3.52
N PRO A 81 -11.68 3.18 4.80
CA PRO A 81 -10.51 3.96 5.21
C PRO A 81 -9.22 3.21 4.90
N PHE A 82 -8.21 3.95 4.47
CA PHE A 82 -6.90 3.41 4.13
C PHE A 82 -5.80 4.14 4.88
N ASP A 83 -4.77 3.39 5.25
CA ASP A 83 -3.52 3.93 5.76
C ASP A 83 -2.42 3.50 4.78
N LEU A 84 -1.90 4.46 4.01
CA LEU A 84 -0.92 4.19 2.97
C LEU A 84 0.47 4.59 3.44
N LEU A 85 1.42 3.67 3.33
CA LEU A 85 2.82 3.90 3.65
C LEU A 85 3.67 3.70 2.39
N PHE A 86 4.63 4.58 2.17
CA PHE A 86 5.45 4.59 0.97
C PHE A 86 6.90 4.37 1.34
N TYR A 87 7.47 3.27 0.85
CA TYR A 87 8.87 2.90 1.11
C TYR A 87 9.62 2.69 -0.19
N SER A 88 10.91 2.97 -0.15
CA SER A 88 11.77 2.62 -1.26
C SER A 88 12.05 1.12 -1.23
N ASP A 89 12.49 0.58 -2.36
CA ASP A 89 12.92 -0.81 -2.45
C ASP A 89 14.13 -1.09 -1.54
N ASP A 90 15.02 -0.11 -1.36
CA ASP A 90 16.14 -0.24 -0.44
C ASP A 90 15.68 -0.42 1.00
N GLU A 91 14.69 0.36 1.42
CA GLU A 91 14.12 0.25 2.77
C GLU A 91 13.43 -1.10 2.96
N TRP A 92 12.65 -1.51 1.97
CA TRP A 92 11.93 -2.77 2.02
C TRP A 92 12.90 -3.96 2.08
N ASN A 93 13.85 -4.00 1.14
CA ASN A 93 14.81 -5.10 1.07
C ASN A 93 15.73 -5.16 2.29
N GLY A 94 16.05 -4.00 2.87
CA GLY A 94 16.88 -3.92 4.07
C GLY A 94 16.12 -4.15 5.37
N SER A 95 14.83 -4.35 5.32
CA SER A 95 13.98 -4.56 6.51
C SER A 95 14.20 -3.50 7.58
N ARG A 96 14.21 -2.22 7.16
CA ARG A 96 14.66 -1.11 8.00
C ARG A 96 13.65 -0.56 9.01
N SER A 97 12.48 -1.19 9.15
CA SER A 97 11.50 -0.74 10.13
C SER A 97 10.72 -1.92 10.68
N LEU A 98 10.12 -1.71 11.88
CA LEU A 98 9.26 -2.71 12.48
C LEU A 98 8.02 -2.96 11.61
N ILE A 99 7.50 -1.92 10.97
CA ILE A 99 6.34 -2.03 10.08
C ILE A 99 6.67 -2.91 8.87
N ILE A 100 7.82 -2.70 8.26
CA ILE A 100 8.27 -3.53 7.13
C ILE A 100 8.40 -4.99 7.55
N ASN A 101 8.99 -5.23 8.72
CA ASN A 101 9.17 -6.60 9.23
C ASN A 101 7.83 -7.27 9.52
N GLU A 102 6.89 -6.53 10.10
CA GLU A 102 5.53 -7.01 10.34
C GLU A 102 4.84 -7.36 9.01
N ALA A 103 4.96 -6.50 8.02
CA ALA A 103 4.35 -6.73 6.71
C ALA A 103 4.97 -7.94 6.00
N LYS A 104 6.28 -8.17 6.16
CA LYS A 104 6.94 -9.35 5.58
C LYS A 104 6.50 -10.65 6.24
N GLU A 105 6.30 -10.64 7.56
CA GLU A 105 5.89 -11.83 8.29
C GLU A 105 4.41 -12.16 8.12
N ASN A 106 3.55 -11.15 8.22
CA ASN A 106 2.10 -11.35 8.32
C ASN A 106 1.29 -10.69 7.21
N GLY A 107 1.94 -9.95 6.35
CA GLY A 107 1.27 -9.27 5.24
C GLY A 107 1.08 -10.16 4.04
N GLU A 108 0.35 -9.63 3.06
CA GLU A 108 0.12 -10.30 1.80
C GLU A 108 0.50 -9.38 0.66
N VAL A 109 1.35 -9.85 -0.23
CA VAL A 109 1.70 -9.11 -1.46
C VAL A 109 0.54 -9.24 -2.44
N ILE A 110 -0.10 -8.12 -2.77
CA ILE A 110 -1.22 -8.10 -3.72
C ILE A 110 -0.79 -7.63 -5.12
N PHE A 111 0.44 -7.15 -5.25
CA PHE A 111 1.07 -6.79 -6.52
C PHE A 111 2.58 -6.94 -6.38
N GLY A 112 3.21 -7.53 -7.39
CA GLY A 112 4.68 -7.70 -7.43
C GLY A 112 5.17 -8.98 -6.73
#